data_ce11d9e5413db8c9390c9469e664477a
#
_entry.id   ce11d9e5413db8c9390c9469e664477a
#
_cell.length_a   1.000
_cell.length_b   1.000
_cell.length_c   1.000
_cell.angle_alpha   90.00
_cell.angle_beta   90.00
_cell.angle_gamma   90.00
#
_symmetry.space_group_name_H-M   'P 1'
#
loop_
_entity.id
_entity.type
_entity.pdbx_description
1 polymer ?
#
loop_
_entity_poly.entity_id
_entity_poly.type
_entity_poly.pdbx_seq_one_letter_code
_entity_poly.pdbx_strand_id
1 'polypeptide(L)'
;MFKGTFHYRTKINKPLPDVWNFFQYNRNLAAITSFPKLTLHGDEKVFEGAAVHLKMNFFIVRLSWESKISHVQPLRYFIDEGEKLPFPFIKWQHKHEFIELRPGWTLMTDQVRYTSFIPAFLIKFMLFGMFSDRKRKLEKTI
;
A
#
# COMPACT_ATOMS: atom_id res chain seq x y z
N MET A 1 -20.86 -10.46 -5.55
CA MET A 1 -19.51 -9.93 -5.27
C MET A 1 -19.35 -8.57 -5.91
N PHE A 2 -18.61 -7.70 -5.26
CA PHE A 2 -18.45 -6.32 -5.70
C PHE A 2 -17.02 -6.07 -6.13
N LYS A 3 -16.84 -5.43 -7.28
CA LYS A 3 -15.54 -5.05 -7.82
C LYS A 3 -15.39 -3.54 -7.75
N GLY A 4 -14.20 -3.05 -7.44
CA GLY A 4 -13.93 -1.63 -7.41
C GLY A 4 -12.49 -1.31 -7.73
N THR A 5 -12.27 -0.05 -8.07
CA THR A 5 -10.93 0.53 -8.28
C THR A 5 -10.86 1.81 -7.48
N PHE A 6 -9.82 1.93 -6.67
CA PHE A 6 -9.58 3.09 -5.82
C PHE A 6 -8.26 3.74 -6.23
N HIS A 7 -8.26 5.07 -6.35
CA HIS A 7 -7.06 5.85 -6.65
C HIS A 7 -6.80 6.86 -5.56
N TYR A 8 -5.54 7.03 -5.21
CA TYR A 8 -5.13 8.05 -4.26
C TYR A 8 -3.81 8.66 -4.69
N ARG A 9 -3.73 9.99 -4.72
CA ARG A 9 -2.53 10.73 -5.13
C ARG A 9 -1.94 11.49 -3.96
N THR A 10 -0.62 11.40 -3.83
CA THR A 10 0.12 12.08 -2.78
C THR A 10 1.29 12.84 -3.40
N LYS A 11 1.36 14.16 -3.14
CA LYS A 11 2.50 14.98 -3.53
C LYS A 11 3.49 14.96 -2.38
N ILE A 12 4.74 14.60 -2.67
CA ILE A 12 5.78 14.44 -1.67
C ILE A 12 6.94 15.38 -2.01
N ASN A 13 7.31 16.25 -1.06
CA ASN A 13 8.41 17.20 -1.25
C ASN A 13 9.75 16.53 -1.00
N LYS A 14 10.05 15.55 -1.83
CA LYS A 14 11.34 14.84 -1.86
C LYS A 14 11.62 14.38 -3.29
N PRO A 15 12.90 14.26 -3.67
CA PRO A 15 13.26 13.76 -4.98
C PRO A 15 12.78 12.34 -5.20
N LEU A 16 12.49 12.00 -6.46
CA LEU A 16 11.99 10.66 -6.82
C LEU A 16 12.86 9.50 -6.29
N PRO A 17 14.21 9.53 -6.39
CA PRO A 17 15.00 8.44 -5.85
C PRO A 17 14.82 8.24 -4.34
N ASP A 18 14.67 9.32 -3.58
CA ASP A 18 14.49 9.24 -2.13
C ASP A 18 13.15 8.62 -1.78
N VAL A 19 12.09 9.01 -2.49
CA VAL A 19 10.74 8.46 -2.29
C VAL A 19 10.71 6.98 -2.68
N TRP A 20 11.26 6.67 -3.85
CA TRP A 20 11.36 5.29 -4.31
C TRP A 20 12.06 4.41 -3.28
N ASN A 21 13.22 4.85 -2.79
CA ASN A 21 14.00 4.10 -1.81
C ASN A 21 13.25 3.89 -0.50
N PHE A 22 12.50 4.88 -0.04
CA PHE A 22 11.68 4.75 1.17
C PHE A 22 10.70 3.59 1.04
N PHE A 23 10.03 3.47 -0.10
CA PHE A 23 9.02 2.44 -0.33
C PHE A 23 9.59 1.08 -0.73
N GLN A 24 10.91 0.96 -0.88
CA GLN A 24 11.56 -0.33 -1.15
C GLN A 24 11.73 -1.20 0.09
N TYR A 25 11.39 -0.68 1.26
CA TYR A 25 11.47 -1.42 2.53
C TYR A 25 10.07 -1.54 3.13
N ASN A 26 9.61 -2.78 3.27
CA ASN A 26 8.26 -3.04 3.79
C ASN A 26 8.05 -2.55 5.22
N ARG A 27 9.12 -2.47 6.02
CA ARG A 27 9.05 -1.90 7.38
C ARG A 27 8.56 -0.45 7.40
N ASN A 28 8.82 0.29 6.32
CA ASN A 28 8.38 1.69 6.22
C ASN A 28 6.86 1.79 6.05
N LEU A 29 6.23 0.76 5.50
CA LEU A 29 4.77 0.67 5.43
C LEU A 29 4.17 0.65 6.84
N ALA A 30 4.76 -0.14 7.74
CA ALA A 30 4.31 -0.17 9.13
C ALA A 30 4.53 1.18 9.82
N ALA A 31 5.65 1.85 9.52
CA ALA A 31 5.98 3.15 10.11
C ALA A 31 4.96 4.24 9.76
N ILE A 32 4.34 4.17 8.57
CA ILE A 32 3.36 5.16 8.12
C ILE A 32 1.90 4.70 8.27
N THR A 33 1.68 3.57 8.92
CA THR A 33 0.34 3.03 9.16
C THR A 33 0.05 3.07 10.66
N SER A 34 -0.86 3.95 11.09
CA SER A 34 -1.21 4.06 12.51
C SER A 34 -2.21 3.00 12.94
N PHE A 35 -3.17 2.69 12.09
CA PHE A 35 -4.22 1.72 12.38
C PHE A 35 -4.69 1.06 11.08
N PRO A 36 -4.80 -0.27 11.03
CA PRO A 36 -4.47 -1.21 12.10
C PRO A 36 -2.96 -1.25 12.38
N LYS A 37 -2.59 -1.69 13.58
CA LYS A 37 -1.16 -1.89 13.90
C LYS A 37 -0.65 -3.07 13.10
N LEU A 38 0.43 -2.86 12.35
CA LEU A 38 1.00 -3.87 11.46
C LEU A 38 2.24 -4.52 12.05
N THR A 39 2.31 -5.85 11.94
CA THR A 39 3.52 -6.62 12.15
C THR A 39 3.88 -7.28 10.83
N LEU A 40 5.11 -7.07 10.38
CA LEU A 40 5.59 -7.57 9.10
C LEU A 40 6.44 -8.81 9.27
N HIS A 41 6.20 -9.79 8.42
CA HIS A 41 7.02 -11.00 8.27
C HIS A 41 7.30 -11.20 6.78
N GLY A 42 8.33 -12.00 6.46
CA GLY A 42 8.70 -12.27 5.08
C GLY A 42 9.84 -11.37 4.62
N ASP A 43 9.86 -11.06 3.35
CA ASP A 43 10.95 -10.27 2.75
C ASP A 43 10.88 -8.80 3.17
N GLU A 44 12.03 -8.24 3.53
CA GLU A 44 12.10 -6.83 3.93
C GLU A 44 12.08 -5.89 2.74
N LYS A 45 12.65 -6.32 1.63
CA LYS A 45 12.80 -5.48 0.44
C LYS A 45 11.77 -5.82 -0.62
N VAL A 46 11.43 -4.82 -1.42
CA VAL A 46 10.57 -4.96 -2.58
C VAL A 46 11.40 -5.45 -3.76
N PHE A 47 11.10 -6.64 -4.26
CA PHE A 47 11.66 -7.19 -5.48
C PHE A 47 10.63 -8.13 -6.10
N GLU A 48 10.75 -8.39 -7.38
CA GLU A 48 9.82 -9.26 -8.08
C GLU A 48 9.86 -10.67 -7.51
N GLY A 49 8.71 -11.16 -7.04
CA GLY A 49 8.60 -12.43 -6.33
C GLY A 49 8.68 -12.34 -4.82
N ALA A 50 8.95 -11.16 -4.25
CA ALA A 50 9.01 -10.98 -2.80
C ALA A 50 7.66 -11.32 -2.16
N ALA A 51 7.69 -12.06 -1.06
CA ALA A 51 6.51 -12.41 -0.28
C ALA A 51 6.42 -11.53 0.96
N VAL A 52 5.23 -10.98 1.21
CA VAL A 52 4.98 -10.10 2.34
C VAL A 52 3.83 -10.68 3.15
N HIS A 53 4.05 -10.87 4.44
CA HIS A 53 3.05 -11.32 5.39
C HIS A 53 2.77 -10.21 6.38
N LEU A 54 1.52 -9.76 6.42
CA LEU A 54 1.07 -8.74 7.35
C LEU A 54 0.16 -9.36 8.39
N LYS A 55 0.42 -9.07 9.66
CA LYS A 55 -0.53 -9.30 10.73
C LYS A 55 -1.10 -7.96 11.14
N MET A 56 -2.41 -7.83 11.02
CA MET A 56 -3.12 -6.59 11.31
C MET A 56 -3.86 -6.74 12.63
N ASN A 57 -3.53 -5.87 13.59
CA ASN A 57 -4.13 -5.87 14.91
C ASN A 57 -5.16 -4.73 15.02
N PHE A 58 -6.45 -5.11 15.13
CA PHE A 58 -7.57 -4.19 15.30
C PHE A 58 -8.08 -4.20 16.75
N PHE A 59 -7.22 -4.48 17.73
CA PHE A 59 -7.53 -4.63 19.16
C PHE A 59 -8.30 -5.92 19.48
N ILE A 60 -9.51 -6.05 18.97
CA ILE A 60 -10.39 -7.21 19.24
C ILE A 60 -10.13 -8.33 18.25
N VAL A 61 -9.84 -7.96 17.00
CA VAL A 61 -9.65 -8.91 15.89
C VAL A 61 -8.25 -8.77 15.33
N ARG A 62 -7.62 -9.92 15.09
CA ARG A 62 -6.32 -10.00 14.41
C ARG A 62 -6.52 -10.72 13.09
N LEU A 63 -6.09 -10.08 12.01
CA LEU A 63 -6.22 -10.61 10.65
C LEU A 63 -4.85 -10.80 10.04
N SER A 64 -4.73 -11.82 9.19
CA SER A 64 -3.52 -12.09 8.42
C SER A 64 -3.74 -11.73 6.96
N TRP A 65 -2.72 -11.13 6.36
CA TRP A 65 -2.71 -10.72 4.97
C TRP A 65 -1.42 -11.19 4.33
N GLU A 66 -1.52 -11.97 3.28
CA GLU A 66 -0.35 -12.42 2.53
C GLU A 66 -0.41 -11.85 1.12
N SER A 67 0.66 -11.22 0.68
CA SER A 67 0.78 -10.67 -0.66
C SER A 67 2.13 -10.99 -1.28
N LYS A 68 2.22 -10.80 -2.59
CA LYS A 68 3.41 -11.05 -3.37
C LYS A 68 3.64 -9.89 -4.33
N ILE A 69 4.88 -9.46 -4.44
CA ILE A 69 5.26 -8.45 -5.42
C ILE A 69 5.32 -9.13 -6.78
N SER A 70 4.43 -8.76 -7.69
CA SER A 70 4.34 -9.38 -9.02
C SER A 70 5.19 -8.69 -10.07
N HIS A 71 5.38 -7.37 -9.95
CA HIS A 71 6.12 -6.58 -10.92
C HIS A 71 6.89 -5.46 -10.23
N VAL A 72 8.10 -5.19 -10.71
CA VAL A 72 8.90 -4.03 -10.28
C VAL A 72 9.53 -3.39 -11.52
N GLN A 73 9.24 -2.11 -11.72
CA GLN A 73 9.91 -1.27 -12.70
C GLN A 73 10.63 -0.16 -11.93
N PRO A 74 11.97 -0.25 -11.77
CA PRO A 74 12.70 0.68 -10.92
C PRO A 74 12.41 2.15 -11.20
N LEU A 75 12.20 2.93 -10.14
CA LEU A 75 11.92 4.36 -10.17
C LEU A 75 10.60 4.72 -10.88
N ARG A 76 9.73 3.75 -11.16
CA ARG A 76 8.45 3.97 -11.83
C ARG A 76 7.27 3.38 -11.09
N TYR A 77 7.29 2.08 -10.83
CA TYR A 77 6.20 1.44 -10.10
C TYR A 77 6.56 0.06 -9.59
N PHE A 78 5.79 -0.40 -8.63
CA PHE A 78 5.73 -1.82 -8.30
C PHE A 78 4.29 -2.21 -7.98
N ILE A 79 3.99 -3.49 -8.15
CA ILE A 79 2.65 -4.03 -7.96
C ILE A 79 2.72 -5.15 -6.93
N ASP A 80 1.85 -5.07 -5.91
CA ASP A 80 1.63 -6.19 -5.01
C ASP A 80 0.25 -6.78 -5.23
N GLU A 81 0.16 -8.10 -5.10
CA GLU A 81 -1.07 -8.86 -5.29
C GLU A 81 -1.36 -9.70 -4.06
N GLY A 82 -2.61 -9.69 -3.63
CA GLY A 82 -3.05 -10.50 -2.51
C GLY A 82 -3.04 -11.99 -2.86
N GLU A 83 -2.40 -12.79 -2.01
CA GLU A 83 -2.35 -14.24 -2.12
C GLU A 83 -3.38 -14.88 -1.19
N LYS A 84 -3.35 -14.52 0.08
CA LYS A 84 -4.31 -14.94 1.08
C LYS A 84 -4.84 -13.71 1.79
N LEU A 85 -6.14 -13.46 1.62
CA LEU A 85 -6.78 -12.25 2.07
C LEU A 85 -7.84 -12.56 3.13
N PRO A 86 -7.98 -11.71 4.17
CA PRO A 86 -9.04 -11.86 5.14
C PRO A 86 -10.37 -11.37 4.56
N PHE A 87 -11.48 -11.86 5.10
CA PHE A 87 -12.79 -11.30 4.79
C PHE A 87 -12.77 -9.77 5.04
N PRO A 88 -13.34 -8.94 4.17
CA PRO A 88 -14.24 -9.27 3.07
C PRO A 88 -13.58 -9.39 1.69
N PHE A 89 -12.25 -9.36 1.62
CA PHE A 89 -11.54 -9.34 0.35
C PHE A 89 -11.41 -10.70 -0.29
N ILE A 90 -11.61 -10.75 -1.61
CA ILE A 90 -11.42 -11.93 -2.43
C ILE A 90 -10.23 -11.77 -3.35
N LYS A 91 -10.07 -10.56 -3.92
CA LYS A 91 -8.94 -10.20 -4.78
C LYS A 91 -8.44 -8.82 -4.41
N TRP A 92 -7.14 -8.62 -4.55
CA TRP A 92 -6.47 -7.36 -4.28
C TRP A 92 -5.25 -7.22 -5.15
N GLN A 93 -5.16 -6.09 -5.88
CA GLN A 93 -3.98 -5.70 -6.63
C GLN A 93 -3.71 -4.23 -6.36
N HIS A 94 -2.52 -3.93 -5.88
CA HIS A 94 -2.14 -2.57 -5.53
C HIS A 94 -0.92 -2.15 -6.34
N LYS A 95 -1.11 -1.17 -7.24
CA LYS A 95 -0.02 -0.57 -7.99
C LYS A 95 0.43 0.70 -7.29
N HIS A 96 1.71 0.77 -6.98
CA HIS A 96 2.37 1.94 -6.42
C HIS A 96 3.17 2.60 -7.54
N GLU A 97 2.75 3.77 -8.00
CA GLU A 97 3.38 4.47 -9.11
C GLU A 97 4.02 5.77 -8.62
N PHE A 98 5.23 6.04 -9.13
CA PHE A 98 6.04 7.19 -8.73
C PHE A 98 6.43 7.99 -9.96
N ILE A 99 6.16 9.28 -9.96
CA ILE A 99 6.46 10.18 -11.06
C ILE A 99 7.11 11.44 -10.50
N GLU A 100 8.20 11.90 -11.16
CA GLU A 100 8.75 13.20 -10.83
C GLU A 100 7.78 14.27 -11.29
N LEU A 101 7.24 15.02 -10.32
CA LEU A 101 6.29 16.09 -10.59
C LEU A 101 7.01 17.37 -11.05
N ARG A 102 8.13 17.66 -10.40
CA ARG A 102 9.07 18.72 -10.68
C ARG A 102 10.33 18.48 -9.83
N PRO A 103 11.46 19.15 -10.07
CA PRO A 103 12.67 18.93 -9.29
C PRO A 103 12.39 19.04 -7.78
N GLY A 104 12.76 17.99 -7.03
CA GLY A 104 12.53 17.91 -5.59
C GLY A 104 11.13 17.52 -5.16
N TRP A 105 10.23 17.19 -6.10
CA TRP A 105 8.87 16.79 -5.81
C TRP A 105 8.47 15.51 -6.56
N THR A 106 7.82 14.61 -5.86
CA THR A 106 7.35 13.35 -6.41
C THR A 106 5.84 13.23 -6.26
N LEU A 107 5.17 12.78 -7.30
CA LEU A 107 3.77 12.38 -7.25
C LEU A 107 3.71 10.86 -7.10
N MET A 108 3.14 10.41 -6.00
CA MET A 108 2.86 8.99 -5.78
C MET A 108 1.38 8.74 -6.04
N THR A 109 1.09 7.79 -6.91
CA THR A 109 -0.27 7.37 -7.21
C THR A 109 -0.46 5.93 -6.78
N ASP A 110 -1.41 5.71 -5.89
CA ASP A 110 -1.83 4.39 -5.47
C ASP A 110 -3.08 4.01 -6.25
N GLN A 111 -3.05 2.85 -6.90
CA GLN A 111 -4.20 2.28 -7.58
C GLN A 111 -4.51 0.92 -7.00
N VAL A 112 -5.65 0.78 -6.38
CA VAL A 112 -6.08 -0.48 -5.76
C VAL A 112 -7.27 -1.03 -6.53
N ARG A 113 -7.12 -2.23 -7.07
CA ARG A 113 -8.20 -2.99 -7.69
C ARG A 113 -8.56 -4.13 -6.76
N TYR A 114 -9.83 -4.27 -6.46
CA TYR A 114 -10.27 -5.28 -5.50
C TYR A 114 -11.59 -5.92 -5.88
N THR A 115 -11.80 -7.12 -5.34
CA THR A 115 -13.09 -7.82 -5.33
C THR A 115 -13.41 -8.12 -3.87
N SER A 116 -14.64 -7.81 -3.44
CA SER A 116 -15.05 -7.89 -2.04
C SER A 116 -16.47 -8.42 -1.90
N PHE A 117 -16.78 -8.99 -0.73
CA PHE A 117 -18.15 -9.33 -0.35
C PHE A 117 -18.93 -8.11 0.15
N ILE A 118 -18.26 -6.96 0.35
CA ILE A 118 -18.87 -5.70 0.78
C ILE A 118 -18.94 -4.75 -0.41
N PRO A 119 -20.00 -3.94 -0.52
CA PRO A 119 -20.16 -2.97 -1.61
C PRO A 119 -18.94 -2.06 -1.79
N ALA A 120 -18.62 -1.77 -3.05
CA ALA A 120 -17.41 -1.03 -3.41
C ALA A 120 -17.32 0.35 -2.74
N PHE A 121 -18.45 1.07 -2.58
CA PHE A 121 -18.43 2.40 -1.99
C PHE A 121 -17.99 2.39 -0.52
N LEU A 122 -18.31 1.33 0.23
CA LEU A 122 -17.88 1.17 1.61
C LEU A 122 -16.38 0.90 1.69
N ILE A 123 -15.87 0.07 0.79
CA ILE A 123 -14.43 -0.20 0.70
C ILE A 123 -13.67 1.08 0.32
N LYS A 124 -14.18 1.84 -0.64
CA LYS A 124 -13.55 3.10 -1.05
C LYS A 124 -13.50 4.11 0.10
N PHE A 125 -14.56 4.20 0.87
CA PHE A 125 -14.60 5.08 2.03
C PHE A 125 -13.54 4.69 3.07
N MET A 126 -13.43 3.40 3.37
CA MET A 126 -12.41 2.87 4.28
C MET A 126 -10.99 3.16 3.77
N LEU A 127 -10.74 2.88 2.49
CA LEU A 127 -9.42 3.11 1.88
C LEU A 127 -9.07 4.59 1.89
N PHE A 128 -10.02 5.47 1.60
CA PHE A 128 -9.78 6.90 1.65
C PHE A 128 -9.28 7.34 3.03
N GLY A 129 -9.92 6.86 4.10
CA GLY A 129 -9.49 7.15 5.46
C GLY A 129 -8.08 6.66 5.77
N MET A 130 -7.78 5.41 5.37
CA MET A 130 -6.47 4.80 5.57
C MET A 130 -5.37 5.54 4.82
N PHE A 131 -5.59 5.87 3.56
CA PHE A 131 -4.59 6.56 2.73
C PHE A 131 -4.41 8.01 3.16
N SER A 132 -5.46 8.68 3.62
CA SER A 132 -5.36 10.04 4.17
C SER A 132 -4.51 10.07 5.44
N ASP A 133 -4.68 9.09 6.32
CA ASP A 133 -3.85 8.94 7.52
C ASP A 133 -2.40 8.64 7.15
N ARG A 134 -2.19 7.75 6.20
CA ARG A 134 -0.85 7.40 5.70
C ARG A 134 -0.15 8.63 5.13
N LYS A 135 -0.86 9.45 4.37
CA LYS A 135 -0.30 10.69 3.83
C LYS A 135 0.25 11.61 4.92
N ARG A 136 -0.52 11.81 5.99
CA ARG A 136 -0.09 12.64 7.11
C ARG A 136 1.15 12.06 7.81
N LYS A 137 1.17 10.76 8.00
CA LYS A 137 2.31 10.06 8.60
C LYS A 137 3.54 10.13 7.71
N LEU A 138 3.36 9.97 6.41
CA LEU A 138 4.43 10.04 5.43
C LEU A 138 5.12 11.40 5.44
N GLU A 139 4.36 12.48 5.48
CA GLU A 139 4.90 13.85 5.52
C GLU A 139 5.78 14.09 6.75
N LYS A 140 5.50 13.41 7.86
CA LYS A 140 6.29 13.51 9.09
C LYS A 140 7.49 12.57 9.12
N THR A 141 7.45 11.47 8.37
CA THR A 141 8.43 10.40 8.46
C THR A 141 9.54 10.54 7.40
N ILE A 142 9.15 10.88 6.20
CA ILE A 142 10.07 11.01 5.08
C ILE A 142 10.71 12.41 5.07
#